data_d659680a105e8c0e590791dfd1765956
#
_entry.id   d659680a105e8c0e590791dfd1765956
#
_cell.length_a   1.000
_cell.length_b   1.000
_cell.length_c   1.000
_cell.angle_alpha   90.00
_cell.angle_beta   90.00
_cell.angle_gamma   90.00
#
_symmetry.space_group_name_H-M   'P 1'
#
loop_
_entity.id
_entity.type
_entity.pdbx_description
1 polymer ?
#
loop_
_entity_poly.entity_id
_entity_poly.type
_entity_poly.pdbx_seq_one_letter_code
_entity_poly.pdbx_strand_id
1 'polypeptide(L)'
;VFRVYDSDNNNYLDQKELESIVNQMIRVAEYLGWDTAAIQPILMDMLADMDCDADGQISIEEFIKGGMNNIPFLVLLGMDVKVDEEGKHQWQMKHFKSQAYCNICHSALTGFHRKQGLVCIFCHFTCHERCVKRVPNSCIQTYTESKSKMKATVMDHHWVEGNCSGKCSKCNKTIKMNCLTGLHCVWCQAKVHNRCVQYMQVECSLGKHRVHILPPICITPQTAVCFNKRGGRNVREKKNSVISYDGIPMMISPLPNSQPLVVFVNPKSGGRQGAKLLNKFRYLLNPRQVFNLADAGPFPGLKFFSQIPNFRILCCGGDGTAGWILSTLDRLSSLKERPPMSILPLGTGNDLSRCLGWGGGYDGGKIEKYLIKTAESTSVAMDRWQIDCEEIDNSEECDVMPQNIMNNYFSIGVDASVALKFHLQREKNPEKFNSRFKNKLRYFEAGTSEQLAGSCKGLHNDVELICDGKKIELPPLEGIAILNIPSIYGGANIWGESEKSNKRDSADLSNAVQNIGDKKIEVVGLENSLYVGQIIAGVRQHGLRIAQCSSIEMNVKRSIPMQIDGEPWLQAPSRITIKHRNQTPMCVASSQKSKNILHFLKRGGTEV
;
A
#
# COMPACT_ATOMS: atom_id res chain seq x y z
N VAL A 1 20.93 1.90 14.95
CA VAL A 1 22.13 1.69 14.14
C VAL A 1 23.34 1.57 15.05
N PHE A 2 23.76 2.60 15.80
CA PHE A 2 24.93 2.57 16.69
C PHE A 2 25.01 1.28 17.52
N ARG A 3 23.98 1.00 18.33
CA ARG A 3 23.89 -0.21 19.20
C ARG A 3 23.90 -1.56 18.47
N VAL A 4 23.75 -1.59 17.17
CA VAL A 4 23.80 -2.82 16.37
C VAL A 4 25.26 -3.15 16.04
N TYR A 5 26.11 -2.14 15.99
CA TYR A 5 27.52 -2.27 15.62
C TYR A 5 28.47 -2.15 16.82
N ASP A 6 28.03 -1.53 17.90
CA ASP A 6 28.68 -1.56 19.23
C ASP A 6 28.50 -2.97 19.82
N SER A 7 29.41 -3.86 19.43
CA SER A 7 29.33 -5.29 19.71
C SER A 7 29.76 -5.64 21.14
N ASP A 8 30.58 -4.83 21.76
CA ASP A 8 31.05 -4.99 23.14
C ASP A 8 30.25 -4.14 24.13
N ASN A 9 29.30 -3.32 23.66
CA ASN A 9 28.46 -2.40 24.45
C ASN A 9 29.26 -1.40 25.31
N ASN A 10 30.39 -0.94 24.79
CA ASN A 10 31.21 0.03 25.48
C ASN A 10 30.77 1.50 25.22
N ASN A 11 29.76 1.74 24.38
CA ASN A 11 29.24 3.02 23.89
C ASN A 11 30.22 3.82 23.02
N TYR A 12 31.20 3.17 22.44
CA TYR A 12 32.11 3.68 21.43
C TYR A 12 32.08 2.73 20.22
N LEU A 13 32.35 3.25 19.05
CA LEU A 13 32.60 2.44 17.87
C LEU A 13 34.10 2.50 17.55
N ASP A 14 34.76 1.39 17.73
CA ASP A 14 36.17 1.24 17.39
C ASP A 14 36.38 1.05 15.88
N GLN A 15 37.64 1.05 15.44
CA GLN A 15 37.99 0.94 14.04
C GLN A 15 37.43 -0.35 13.39
N LYS A 16 37.35 -1.46 14.12
CA LYS A 16 36.83 -2.74 13.60
C LYS A 16 35.31 -2.67 13.39
N GLU A 17 34.61 -2.03 14.30
CA GLU A 17 33.17 -1.84 14.23
C GLU A 17 32.79 -0.83 13.14
N LEU A 18 33.59 0.22 12.97
CA LEU A 18 33.46 1.15 11.84
C LEU A 18 33.71 0.47 10.49
N GLU A 19 34.72 -0.40 10.39
CA GLU A 19 34.95 -1.22 9.19
C GLU A 19 33.77 -2.17 8.93
N SER A 20 33.15 -2.70 9.98
CA SER A 20 31.94 -3.55 9.86
C SER A 20 30.76 -2.76 9.27
N ILE A 21 30.56 -1.50 9.69
CA ILE A 21 29.56 -0.59 9.13
C ILE A 21 29.85 -0.37 7.63
N VAL A 22 31.08 -0.02 7.29
CA VAL A 22 31.51 0.23 5.91
C VAL A 22 31.31 -1.02 5.04
N ASN A 23 31.72 -2.20 5.53
CA ASN A 23 31.57 -3.45 4.81
C ASN A 23 30.10 -3.83 4.56
N GLN A 24 29.21 -3.59 5.52
CA GLN A 24 27.78 -3.81 5.30
C GLN A 24 27.19 -2.81 4.29
N MET A 25 27.59 -1.56 4.34
CA MET A 25 27.17 -0.56 3.35
C MET A 25 27.68 -0.91 1.95
N ILE A 26 28.92 -1.43 1.83
CA ILE A 26 29.48 -1.93 0.59
C ILE A 26 28.67 -3.11 0.06
N ARG A 27 28.30 -4.09 0.89
CA ARG A 27 27.44 -5.23 0.49
C ARG A 27 26.06 -4.78 0.01
N VAL A 28 25.48 -3.78 0.66
CA VAL A 28 24.21 -3.18 0.20
C VAL A 28 24.41 -2.47 -1.14
N ALA A 29 25.54 -1.76 -1.31
CA ALA A 29 25.90 -1.11 -2.55
C ALA A 29 26.13 -2.11 -3.70
N GLU A 30 26.80 -3.25 -3.44
CA GLU A 30 26.96 -4.36 -4.38
C GLU A 30 25.61 -4.95 -4.80
N TYR A 31 24.75 -5.23 -3.82
CA TYR A 31 23.40 -5.73 -4.09
C TYR A 31 22.56 -4.77 -4.95
N LEU A 32 22.79 -3.45 -4.79
CA LEU A 32 22.15 -2.41 -5.59
C LEU A 32 22.85 -2.19 -6.95
N GLY A 33 23.95 -2.93 -7.23
CA GLY A 33 24.73 -2.81 -8.46
C GLY A 33 25.56 -1.53 -8.52
N TRP A 34 26.01 -1.01 -7.38
CA TRP A 34 26.85 0.18 -7.27
C TRP A 34 28.34 -0.21 -7.37
N ASP A 35 29.17 0.76 -7.79
CA ASP A 35 30.62 0.57 -7.81
C ASP A 35 31.19 0.74 -6.41
N THR A 36 31.56 -0.37 -5.79
CA THR A 36 31.99 -0.44 -4.40
C THR A 36 33.38 0.11 -4.15
N ALA A 37 34.27 0.06 -5.14
CA ALA A 37 35.64 0.57 -5.00
C ALA A 37 35.69 2.10 -4.75
N ALA A 38 34.70 2.82 -5.28
CA ALA A 38 34.61 4.27 -5.10
C ALA A 38 33.86 4.70 -3.84
N ILE A 39 33.02 3.82 -3.27
CA ILE A 39 32.19 4.15 -2.10
C ILE A 39 32.98 4.02 -0.82
N GLN A 40 33.87 3.05 -0.72
CA GLN A 40 34.64 2.78 0.50
C GLN A 40 35.46 4.00 1.01
N PRO A 41 36.26 4.72 0.20
CA PRO A 41 36.97 5.91 0.68
C PRO A 41 36.00 7.01 1.17
N ILE A 42 34.87 7.21 0.46
CA ILE A 42 33.88 8.23 0.82
C ILE A 42 33.23 7.91 2.17
N LEU A 43 32.93 6.62 2.43
CA LEU A 43 32.36 6.19 3.70
C LEU A 43 33.36 6.36 4.85
N MET A 44 34.63 6.05 4.60
CA MET A 44 35.70 6.25 5.60
C MET A 44 35.90 7.74 5.91
N ASP A 45 35.91 8.61 4.90
CA ASP A 45 35.98 10.07 5.09
C ASP A 45 34.78 10.61 5.87
N MET A 46 33.57 10.07 5.58
CA MET A 46 32.36 10.44 6.31
C MET A 46 32.40 10.04 7.79
N LEU A 47 32.96 8.88 8.10
CA LEU A 47 33.13 8.42 9.49
C LEU A 47 34.22 9.22 10.21
N ALA A 48 35.33 9.52 9.53
CA ALA A 48 36.38 10.38 10.08
C ALA A 48 35.88 11.81 10.38
N ASP A 49 34.96 12.33 9.57
CA ASP A 49 34.30 13.64 9.83
C ASP A 49 33.40 13.61 11.11
N MET A 50 33.03 12.43 11.61
CA MET A 50 32.23 12.27 12.82
C MET A 50 33.08 12.24 14.10
N ASP A 51 34.29 11.76 14.04
CA ASP A 51 35.29 11.78 15.12
C ASP A 51 35.73 13.24 15.31
N CYS A 52 35.08 13.91 16.29
CA CYS A 52 35.28 15.35 16.51
C CYS A 52 36.54 15.65 17.39
N ASP A 53 36.94 14.70 18.21
CA ASP A 53 38.10 14.86 19.12
C ASP A 53 39.37 14.15 18.63
N ALA A 54 39.24 13.45 17.49
CA ALA A 54 40.30 12.72 16.79
C ALA A 54 40.98 11.64 17.66
N ASP A 55 40.20 10.97 18.50
CA ASP A 55 40.68 9.88 19.36
C ASP A 55 40.70 8.52 18.64
N GLY A 56 40.17 8.46 17.42
CA GLY A 56 40.12 7.26 16.59
C GLY A 56 38.94 6.35 16.92
N GLN A 57 38.02 6.77 17.78
CA GLN A 57 36.77 6.10 18.12
C GLN A 57 35.60 7.07 17.87
N ILE A 58 34.41 6.54 17.69
CA ILE A 58 33.20 7.38 17.59
C ILE A 58 32.30 7.08 18.76
N SER A 59 32.15 8.05 19.69
CA SER A 59 31.17 7.95 20.76
C SER A 59 29.73 8.02 20.24
N ILE A 60 28.78 7.57 21.06
CA ILE A 60 27.36 7.68 20.71
C ILE A 60 26.92 9.12 20.46
N GLU A 61 27.52 10.07 21.19
CA GLU A 61 27.21 11.50 21.05
C GLU A 61 27.75 12.07 19.74
N GLU A 62 28.97 11.71 19.36
CA GLU A 62 29.58 12.07 18.07
C GLU A 62 28.85 11.43 16.89
N PHE A 63 28.48 10.15 17.02
CA PHE A 63 27.69 9.47 16.00
C PHE A 63 26.32 10.12 15.79
N ILE A 64 25.63 10.51 16.87
CA ILE A 64 24.37 11.24 16.80
C ILE A 64 24.61 12.63 16.20
N LYS A 65 25.58 13.40 16.71
CA LYS A 65 25.86 14.77 16.27
C LYS A 65 26.42 14.81 14.84
N GLY A 66 27.36 13.94 14.53
CA GLY A 66 27.96 13.81 13.21
C GLY A 66 26.98 13.22 12.20
N GLY A 67 26.22 12.18 12.59
CA GLY A 67 25.18 11.57 11.77
C GLY A 67 24.04 12.53 11.45
N MET A 68 23.54 13.29 12.42
CA MET A 68 22.51 14.32 12.19
C MET A 68 22.99 15.44 11.24
N ASN A 69 24.29 15.72 11.21
CA ASN A 69 24.90 16.71 10.34
C ASN A 69 25.34 16.13 8.98
N ASN A 70 25.46 14.81 8.88
CA ASN A 70 25.90 14.13 7.67
C ASN A 70 24.71 13.45 6.97
N ILE A 71 23.88 14.27 6.30
CA ILE A 71 22.69 13.80 5.56
C ILE A 71 23.02 12.68 4.55
N PRO A 72 24.12 12.73 3.77
CA PRO A 72 24.50 11.64 2.87
C PRO A 72 24.67 10.29 3.59
N PHE A 73 25.28 10.29 4.77
CA PHE A 73 25.47 9.09 5.58
C PHE A 73 24.14 8.48 6.04
N LEU A 74 23.22 9.29 6.54
CA LEU A 74 21.88 8.83 6.94
C LEU A 74 21.09 8.24 5.76
N VAL A 75 21.18 8.87 4.59
CA VAL A 75 20.54 8.39 3.36
C VAL A 75 21.14 7.06 2.89
N LEU A 76 22.46 6.86 3.01
CA LEU A 76 23.13 5.60 2.68
C LEU A 76 22.77 4.48 3.67
N LEU A 77 22.53 4.81 4.94
CA LEU A 77 22.00 3.88 5.93
C LEU A 77 20.53 3.49 5.67
N GLY A 78 19.90 4.07 4.66
CA GLY A 78 18.48 3.84 4.35
C GLY A 78 17.53 4.42 5.40
N MET A 79 18.03 5.34 6.24
CA MET A 79 17.21 6.03 7.22
C MET A 79 16.34 7.07 6.51
N ASP A 80 15.04 6.97 6.66
CA ASP A 80 14.14 8.07 6.34
C ASP A 80 14.43 9.21 7.34
N VAL A 81 15.08 10.26 6.85
CA VAL A 81 15.25 11.48 7.65
C VAL A 81 13.87 12.06 7.85
N LYS A 82 13.32 11.92 9.06
CA LYS A 82 12.02 12.52 9.41
C LYS A 82 12.12 14.03 9.17
N VAL A 83 11.15 14.58 8.46
CA VAL A 83 11.02 16.02 8.26
C VAL A 83 10.48 16.60 9.57
N ASP A 84 11.36 16.92 10.49
CA ASP A 84 10.99 17.60 11.73
C ASP A 84 10.75 19.10 11.52
N GLU A 85 11.11 19.65 10.33
CA GLU A 85 10.96 21.05 10.02
C GLU A 85 10.39 21.27 8.61
N GLU A 86 9.34 22.07 8.51
CA GLU A 86 8.74 22.49 7.24
C GLU A 86 9.76 23.24 6.36
N GLY A 87 9.69 23.00 5.05
CA GLY A 87 10.58 23.63 4.08
C GLY A 87 11.97 23.01 3.96
N LYS A 88 12.32 21.98 4.73
CA LYS A 88 13.57 21.26 4.57
C LYS A 88 13.48 20.19 3.47
N HIS A 89 14.59 19.97 2.77
CA HIS A 89 14.70 18.93 1.77
C HIS A 89 14.91 17.56 2.40
N GLN A 90 14.22 16.55 1.91
CA GLN A 90 14.46 15.15 2.25
C GLN A 90 15.25 14.48 1.11
N TRP A 91 16.45 14.05 1.40
CA TRP A 91 17.42 13.61 0.40
C TRP A 91 17.41 12.10 0.18
N GLN A 92 17.58 11.70 -1.08
CA GLN A 92 17.83 10.33 -1.50
C GLN A 92 18.95 10.28 -2.53
N MET A 93 19.86 9.35 -2.40
CA MET A 93 20.87 9.08 -3.43
C MET A 93 20.21 8.52 -4.69
N LYS A 94 20.58 9.06 -5.86
CA LYS A 94 20.01 8.66 -7.14
C LYS A 94 21.06 8.55 -8.23
N HIS A 95 20.98 7.45 -8.98
CA HIS A 95 21.71 7.29 -10.25
C HIS A 95 20.86 7.81 -11.41
N PHE A 96 21.42 8.69 -12.22
CA PHE A 96 20.74 9.29 -13.35
C PHE A 96 21.00 8.49 -14.62
N LYS A 97 19.94 8.17 -15.36
CA LYS A 97 20.04 7.52 -16.68
C LYS A 97 20.62 8.46 -17.76
N SER A 98 20.40 9.76 -17.60
CA SER A 98 20.88 10.81 -18.49
C SER A 98 21.72 11.81 -17.70
N GLN A 99 22.40 12.72 -18.39
CA GLN A 99 23.16 13.80 -17.76
C GLN A 99 22.23 14.62 -16.85
N ALA A 100 22.66 14.86 -15.61
CA ALA A 100 21.99 15.73 -14.65
C ALA A 100 22.98 16.75 -14.09
N TYR A 101 22.47 17.84 -13.56
CA TYR A 101 23.26 18.98 -13.09
C TYR A 101 22.90 19.34 -11.67
N CYS A 102 23.88 19.83 -10.90
CA CYS A 102 23.71 20.30 -9.55
C CYS A 102 23.02 21.67 -9.55
N ASN A 103 21.93 21.82 -8.83
CA ASN A 103 21.21 23.10 -8.71
C ASN A 103 22.00 24.21 -7.98
N ILE A 104 23.10 23.85 -7.27
CA ILE A 104 23.91 24.81 -6.52
C ILE A 104 25.11 25.31 -7.30
N CYS A 105 25.92 24.39 -7.85
CA CYS A 105 27.15 24.76 -8.56
C CYS A 105 27.01 24.70 -10.09
N HIS A 106 25.84 24.33 -10.59
CA HIS A 106 25.50 24.19 -12.01
C HIS A 106 26.39 23.20 -12.80
N SER A 107 27.33 22.54 -12.13
CA SER A 107 28.18 21.53 -12.75
C SER A 107 27.44 20.21 -12.92
N ALA A 108 27.91 19.38 -13.86
CA ALA A 108 27.34 18.07 -14.10
C ALA A 108 27.53 17.16 -12.88
N LEU A 109 26.51 16.39 -12.57
CA LEU A 109 26.57 15.33 -11.55
C LEU A 109 27.34 14.14 -12.16
N THR A 110 28.63 14.11 -11.88
CA THR A 110 29.54 13.04 -12.26
C THR A 110 30.06 12.41 -10.98
N GLY A 111 29.66 11.20 -10.68
CA GLY A 111 30.35 10.34 -9.70
C GLY A 111 31.35 9.44 -10.42
N PHE A 112 32.26 8.83 -9.67
CA PHE A 112 33.20 7.83 -10.20
C PHE A 112 32.38 6.73 -10.91
N HIS A 113 32.53 6.61 -12.22
CA HIS A 113 31.87 5.68 -13.14
C HIS A 113 30.38 5.85 -13.43
N ARG A 114 29.58 6.65 -12.71
CA ARG A 114 28.15 6.89 -13.03
C ARG A 114 27.68 8.27 -12.61
N LYS A 115 26.64 8.75 -13.28
CA LYS A 115 25.97 10.02 -13.01
C LYS A 115 25.15 9.90 -11.73
N GLN A 116 25.69 10.31 -10.59
CA GLN A 116 25.13 10.15 -9.25
C GLN A 116 25.04 11.48 -8.50
N GLY A 117 24.01 11.63 -7.64
CA GLY A 117 23.86 12.78 -6.78
C GLY A 117 22.66 12.65 -5.86
N LEU A 118 22.52 13.60 -4.94
CA LEU A 118 21.39 13.69 -4.03
C LEU A 118 20.19 14.35 -4.73
N VAL A 119 19.01 13.77 -4.55
CA VAL A 119 17.74 14.30 -5.05
C VAL A 119 16.76 14.41 -3.88
N CYS A 120 16.14 15.56 -3.72
CA CYS A 120 15.02 15.69 -2.79
C CYS A 120 13.83 14.87 -3.27
N ILE A 121 13.26 14.01 -2.41
CA ILE A 121 12.11 13.18 -2.77
C ILE A 121 10.82 13.98 -2.97
N PHE A 122 10.72 15.19 -2.40
CA PHE A 122 9.53 16.03 -2.49
C PHE A 122 9.54 16.96 -3.69
N CYS A 123 10.65 17.69 -3.91
CA CYS A 123 10.70 18.74 -4.93
C CYS A 123 11.59 18.41 -6.13
N HIS A 124 12.36 17.30 -6.06
CA HIS A 124 13.36 16.91 -7.05
C HIS A 124 14.53 17.89 -7.22
N PHE A 125 14.75 18.79 -6.26
CA PHE A 125 15.99 19.57 -6.20
C PHE A 125 17.17 18.61 -6.16
N THR A 126 18.21 18.88 -6.94
CA THR A 126 19.29 17.91 -7.19
C THR A 126 20.63 18.57 -6.91
N CYS A 127 21.51 17.93 -6.14
CA CYS A 127 22.82 18.49 -5.84
C CYS A 127 23.90 17.40 -5.65
N HIS A 128 25.17 17.82 -5.67
CA HIS A 128 26.28 16.98 -5.20
C HIS A 128 26.21 16.86 -3.67
N GLU A 129 26.73 15.78 -3.12
CA GLU A 129 26.86 15.60 -1.67
C GLU A 129 27.60 16.78 -1.03
N ARG A 130 28.74 17.18 -1.60
CA ARG A 130 29.52 18.37 -1.14
C ARG A 130 28.75 19.70 -1.20
N CYS A 131 27.69 19.77 -2.00
CA CYS A 131 26.88 20.98 -2.16
C CYS A 131 25.69 21.05 -1.20
N VAL A 132 25.34 19.97 -0.53
CA VAL A 132 24.12 19.87 0.29
C VAL A 132 24.10 20.91 1.42
N LYS A 133 25.24 21.21 2.04
CA LYS A 133 25.36 22.22 3.12
C LYS A 133 25.02 23.65 2.65
N ARG A 134 25.04 23.91 1.32
CA ARG A 134 24.73 25.22 0.71
C ARG A 134 23.33 25.30 0.13
N VAL A 135 22.54 24.22 0.24
CA VAL A 135 21.17 24.20 -0.28
C VAL A 135 20.29 25.07 0.62
N PRO A 136 19.52 26.02 0.06
CA PRO A 136 18.60 26.83 0.85
C PRO A 136 17.46 25.97 1.40
N ASN A 137 16.98 26.28 2.60
CA ASN A 137 15.78 25.67 3.18
C ASN A 137 14.51 26.24 2.51
N SER A 138 14.31 25.88 1.24
CA SER A 138 13.22 26.34 0.41
C SER A 138 12.49 25.19 -0.28
N CYS A 139 12.37 24.06 0.40
CA CYS A 139 11.56 22.95 -0.08
C CYS A 139 10.05 23.26 0.02
N ILE A 140 9.22 22.38 -0.51
CA ILE A 140 7.77 22.54 -0.41
C ILE A 140 7.34 22.62 1.05
N GLN A 141 6.36 23.48 1.30
CA GLN A 141 5.58 23.47 2.53
C GLN A 141 4.44 22.47 2.38
N THR A 142 4.12 21.74 3.44
CA THR A 142 3.04 20.74 3.46
C THR A 142 1.77 21.28 4.13
N TYR A 143 1.88 22.38 4.86
CA TYR A 143 0.79 23.12 5.49
C TYR A 143 1.09 24.64 5.52
N THR A 144 0.17 25.44 5.97
CA THR A 144 0.35 26.89 6.15
C THR A 144 0.06 27.32 7.58
N GLU A 145 0.91 28.17 8.15
CA GLU A 145 0.73 28.71 9.51
C GLU A 145 -0.28 29.86 9.55
N SER A 146 -0.50 30.54 8.45
CA SER A 146 -1.33 31.74 8.38
C SER A 146 -2.80 31.45 8.16
N LYS A 147 -3.65 31.75 9.16
CA LYS A 147 -5.12 31.67 9.04
C LYS A 147 -5.70 32.59 7.94
N SER A 148 -5.03 33.67 7.59
CA SER A 148 -5.43 34.54 6.49
C SER A 148 -5.28 33.86 5.12
N LYS A 149 -4.29 32.98 4.97
CA LYS A 149 -4.09 32.14 3.78
C LYS A 149 -5.08 30.98 3.68
N MET A 150 -5.76 30.60 4.76
CA MET A 150 -6.81 29.56 4.75
C MET A 150 -8.07 29.99 3.97
N LYS A 151 -8.28 31.29 3.76
CA LYS A 151 -9.35 31.81 2.90
C LYS A 151 -8.93 31.88 1.42
N ALA A 152 -7.64 31.65 1.13
CA ALA A 152 -7.16 31.62 -0.24
C ALA A 152 -7.58 30.29 -0.89
N THR A 153 -8.31 30.36 -1.98
CA THR A 153 -8.66 29.19 -2.81
C THR A 153 -7.55 28.87 -3.82
N VAL A 154 -6.48 29.63 -3.81
CA VAL A 154 -5.40 29.62 -4.80
C VAL A 154 -4.05 29.68 -4.11
N MET A 155 -3.06 29.02 -4.66
CA MET A 155 -1.68 29.03 -4.20
C MET A 155 -0.73 29.34 -5.36
N ASP A 156 0.46 29.85 -5.03
CA ASP A 156 1.50 30.13 -6.03
C ASP A 156 2.21 28.85 -6.49
N HIS A 157 2.86 28.94 -7.65
CA HIS A 157 3.72 27.88 -8.13
C HIS A 157 4.96 27.73 -7.24
N HIS A 158 5.35 26.48 -6.92
CA HIS A 158 6.65 26.18 -6.35
C HIS A 158 7.57 25.70 -7.48
N TRP A 159 8.40 26.61 -8.00
CA TRP A 159 9.31 26.33 -9.11
C TRP A 159 10.65 25.81 -8.62
N VAL A 160 11.09 24.70 -9.22
CA VAL A 160 12.43 24.14 -9.03
C VAL A 160 13.15 24.15 -10.38
N GLU A 161 14.37 24.68 -10.39
CA GLU A 161 15.19 24.80 -11.58
C GLU A 161 15.84 23.48 -11.99
N GLY A 162 15.91 23.24 -13.27
CA GLY A 162 16.78 22.26 -13.91
C GLY A 162 16.30 20.83 -13.91
N ASN A 163 17.12 20.00 -14.54
CA ASN A 163 16.95 18.55 -14.69
C ASN A 163 15.57 18.11 -15.19
N CYS A 164 14.88 18.98 -15.95
CA CYS A 164 13.60 18.70 -16.57
C CYS A 164 13.67 18.72 -18.09
N SER A 165 12.94 17.81 -18.73
CA SER A 165 12.83 17.71 -20.19
C SER A 165 11.37 17.67 -20.62
N GLY A 166 11.11 18.00 -21.85
CA GLY A 166 9.77 17.97 -22.43
C GLY A 166 9.38 19.29 -23.10
N LYS A 167 8.08 19.50 -23.31
CA LYS A 167 7.57 20.73 -23.91
C LYS A 167 7.32 21.80 -22.86
N CYS A 168 7.71 23.03 -23.14
CA CYS A 168 7.40 24.19 -22.31
C CYS A 168 5.90 24.50 -22.35
N SER A 169 5.27 24.57 -21.19
CA SER A 169 3.82 24.84 -21.06
C SER A 169 3.43 26.24 -21.60
N LYS A 170 4.36 27.19 -21.75
CA LYS A 170 4.09 28.51 -22.28
C LYS A 170 4.28 28.60 -23.79
N CYS A 171 5.47 28.26 -24.29
CA CYS A 171 5.82 28.45 -25.71
C CYS A 171 5.76 27.17 -26.56
N ASN A 172 5.40 26.04 -25.97
CA ASN A 172 5.29 24.70 -26.57
C ASN A 172 6.59 24.15 -27.23
N LYS A 173 7.73 24.88 -27.12
CA LYS A 173 9.04 24.44 -27.61
C LYS A 173 9.69 23.48 -26.62
N THR A 174 10.58 22.61 -27.13
CA THR A 174 11.28 21.60 -26.32
C THR A 174 12.29 22.23 -25.36
N ILE A 175 12.26 21.83 -24.10
CA ILE A 175 13.27 22.13 -23.08
C ILE A 175 14.37 21.08 -23.21
N LYS A 176 15.59 21.53 -23.49
CA LYS A 176 16.76 20.65 -23.65
C LYS A 176 17.39 20.35 -22.30
N MET A 177 17.88 19.11 -22.12
CA MET A 177 18.53 18.68 -20.87
C MET A 177 20.03 19.03 -20.78
N ASN A 178 20.55 19.84 -21.70
CA ASN A 178 21.99 20.10 -21.77
C ASN A 178 22.53 21.03 -20.67
N CYS A 179 21.64 21.69 -19.94
CA CYS A 179 21.94 22.59 -18.82
C CYS A 179 20.65 22.89 -18.06
N LEU A 180 20.74 23.67 -16.98
CA LEU A 180 19.58 24.09 -16.16
C LEU A 180 18.76 25.18 -16.89
N THR A 181 18.16 24.86 -18.03
CA THR A 181 17.42 25.82 -18.91
C THR A 181 15.93 25.84 -18.70
N GLY A 182 15.42 25.05 -17.76
CA GLY A 182 13.99 24.97 -17.49
C GLY A 182 13.68 24.86 -16.01
N LEU A 183 12.47 25.23 -15.67
CA LEU A 183 11.90 25.03 -14.34
C LEU A 183 10.71 24.06 -14.42
N HIS A 184 10.47 23.34 -13.35
CA HIS A 184 9.23 22.60 -13.17
C HIS A 184 8.54 23.03 -11.87
N CYS A 185 7.21 23.09 -11.90
CA CYS A 185 6.43 23.31 -10.69
C CYS A 185 6.17 21.96 -10.02
N VAL A 186 6.47 21.86 -8.72
CA VAL A 186 6.28 20.61 -7.96
C VAL A 186 4.79 20.25 -7.87
N TRP A 187 3.90 21.23 -7.74
CA TRP A 187 2.47 20.97 -7.53
C TRP A 187 1.70 20.62 -8.81
N CYS A 188 1.83 21.43 -9.85
CA CYS A 188 1.08 21.21 -11.09
C CYS A 188 1.84 20.43 -12.16
N GLN A 189 3.13 20.13 -11.94
CA GLN A 189 4.02 19.43 -12.87
C GLN A 189 4.23 20.17 -14.22
N ALA A 190 3.85 21.46 -14.30
CA ALA A 190 4.13 22.30 -15.45
C ALA A 190 5.65 22.49 -15.61
N LYS A 191 6.12 22.49 -16.85
CA LYS A 191 7.54 22.71 -17.20
C LYS A 191 7.65 23.93 -18.09
N VAL A 192 8.60 24.81 -17.79
CA VAL A 192 8.79 26.04 -18.55
C VAL A 192 10.27 26.35 -18.73
N HIS A 193 10.64 27.07 -19.79
CA HIS A 193 11.99 27.63 -19.90
C HIS A 193 12.18 28.73 -18.84
N ASN A 194 13.42 28.93 -18.36
CA ASN A 194 13.74 30.00 -17.41
C ASN A 194 13.21 31.37 -17.88
N ARG A 195 13.35 31.69 -19.18
CA ARG A 195 12.83 32.94 -19.78
C ARG A 195 11.31 32.99 -19.93
N CYS A 196 10.60 31.85 -19.83
CA CYS A 196 9.15 31.80 -20.02
C CYS A 196 8.39 31.85 -18.69
N VAL A 197 9.03 31.69 -17.54
CA VAL A 197 8.37 31.62 -16.23
C VAL A 197 7.66 32.94 -15.89
N GLN A 198 8.24 34.09 -16.25
CA GLN A 198 7.65 35.43 -16.02
C GLN A 198 6.31 35.66 -16.75
N TYR A 199 6.02 34.86 -17.78
CA TYR A 199 4.77 34.89 -18.54
C TYR A 199 3.76 33.87 -18.11
N MET A 200 4.06 33.04 -17.07
CA MET A 200 3.10 32.12 -16.47
C MET A 200 2.14 32.88 -15.55
N GLN A 201 0.96 32.31 -15.36
CA GLN A 201 0.08 32.78 -14.29
C GLN A 201 0.77 32.57 -12.95
N VAL A 202 0.57 33.48 -12.01
CA VAL A 202 1.13 33.38 -10.66
C VAL A 202 0.49 32.21 -9.93
N GLU A 203 -0.81 32.03 -10.12
CA GLU A 203 -1.61 30.99 -9.50
C GLU A 203 -1.34 29.60 -10.05
N CYS A 204 -1.12 28.65 -9.16
CA CYS A 204 -0.90 27.25 -9.51
C CYS A 204 -2.22 26.49 -9.67
N SER A 205 -2.43 25.92 -10.85
CA SER A 205 -3.65 25.14 -11.16
C SER A 205 -3.71 23.78 -10.48
N LEU A 206 -2.64 23.32 -9.79
CA LEU A 206 -2.44 21.97 -9.27
C LEU A 206 -2.47 20.87 -10.36
N GLY A 207 -2.54 21.23 -11.63
CA GLY A 207 -2.43 20.34 -12.78
C GLY A 207 -3.51 19.27 -12.87
N LYS A 208 -3.15 18.15 -13.50
CA LYS A 208 -4.05 17.03 -13.80
C LYS A 208 -4.57 16.30 -12.56
N HIS A 209 -3.86 16.40 -11.44
CA HIS A 209 -4.19 15.68 -10.21
C HIS A 209 -4.86 16.57 -9.16
N ARG A 210 -5.30 17.79 -9.55
CA ARG A 210 -5.96 18.76 -8.66
C ARG A 210 -7.05 18.13 -7.78
N VAL A 211 -7.87 17.24 -8.34
CA VAL A 211 -8.97 16.60 -7.62
C VAL A 211 -8.49 15.81 -6.41
N HIS A 212 -7.27 15.25 -6.47
CA HIS A 212 -6.69 14.41 -5.44
C HIS A 212 -5.82 15.17 -4.44
N ILE A 213 -5.26 16.31 -4.85
CA ILE A 213 -4.25 17.03 -4.06
C ILE A 213 -4.93 17.81 -2.94
N LEU A 214 -4.39 17.64 -1.74
CA LEU A 214 -4.66 18.49 -0.58
C LEU A 214 -3.52 19.51 -0.46
N PRO A 215 -3.66 20.72 -1.06
CA PRO A 215 -2.57 21.68 -1.07
C PRO A 215 -2.29 22.24 0.31
N PRO A 216 -1.09 22.81 0.57
CA PRO A 216 -0.69 23.32 1.88
C PRO A 216 -1.68 24.34 2.47
N ILE A 217 -2.28 25.18 1.63
CA ILE A 217 -3.27 26.19 2.03
C ILE A 217 -4.54 25.58 2.67
N CYS A 218 -4.77 24.29 2.47
CA CYS A 218 -5.91 23.55 3.04
C CYS A 218 -5.61 22.96 4.42
N ILE A 219 -4.37 22.99 4.89
CA ILE A 219 -3.92 22.42 6.15
C ILE A 219 -3.34 23.51 7.02
N THR A 220 -3.82 23.65 8.25
CA THR A 220 -3.31 24.63 9.22
C THR A 220 -3.13 24.01 10.58
N PRO A 221 -2.02 24.30 11.30
CA PRO A 221 -1.88 23.92 12.69
C PRO A 221 -3.00 24.58 13.51
N GLN A 222 -3.61 23.84 14.39
CA GLN A 222 -4.39 24.44 15.47
C GLN A 222 -3.40 24.96 16.50
N THR A 223 -3.11 26.26 16.46
CA THR A 223 -2.41 26.88 17.58
C THR A 223 -3.23 26.66 18.84
N ALA A 224 -2.70 25.79 19.70
CA ALA A 224 -3.22 25.66 21.04
C ALA A 224 -3.17 27.03 21.71
N VAL A 225 -4.34 27.48 22.15
CA VAL A 225 -4.53 28.47 23.22
C VAL A 225 -3.66 29.72 23.09
N CYS A 226 -4.24 30.81 22.60
CA CYS A 226 -3.88 32.13 23.11
C CYS A 226 -3.98 32.07 24.63
N PHE A 227 -2.86 32.03 25.34
CA PHE A 227 -2.80 32.36 26.74
C PHE A 227 -3.25 33.81 26.89
N ASN A 228 -4.53 34.04 27.05
CA ASN A 228 -5.02 35.31 27.56
C ASN A 228 -4.52 35.42 29.00
N LYS A 229 -3.57 36.30 29.22
CA LYS A 229 -3.05 36.74 30.53
C LYS A 229 -4.11 37.46 31.38
N ARG A 230 -5.38 37.06 31.32
CA ARG A 230 -6.40 37.50 32.27
C ARG A 230 -7.28 36.31 32.61
N GLY A 231 -7.23 35.94 33.89
CA GLY A 231 -7.80 34.76 34.51
C GLY A 231 -9.24 34.47 34.09
N GLY A 232 -9.44 33.25 33.66
CA GLY A 232 -10.73 32.68 33.33
C GLY A 232 -10.52 31.34 32.62
N ARG A 233 -10.54 30.24 33.37
CA ARG A 233 -10.60 28.87 32.82
C ARG A 233 -11.91 28.69 32.08
N ASN A 234 -11.88 28.83 30.77
CA ASN A 234 -12.86 28.21 29.88
C ASN A 234 -12.11 27.45 28.79
N VAL A 235 -11.70 26.23 29.13
CA VAL A 235 -11.22 25.24 28.17
C VAL A 235 -12.43 24.74 27.38
N ARG A 236 -12.82 25.48 26.35
CA ARG A 236 -13.64 24.91 25.27
C ARG A 236 -12.68 24.09 24.40
N GLU A 237 -12.58 22.79 24.69
CA GLU A 237 -12.07 21.83 23.74
C GLU A 237 -12.88 21.98 22.43
N LYS A 238 -12.25 22.57 21.41
CA LYS A 238 -12.83 22.58 20.07
C LYS A 238 -12.79 21.16 19.53
N LYS A 239 -13.95 20.53 19.46
CA LYS A 239 -14.25 19.13 19.06
C LYS A 239 -13.72 18.68 17.70
N ASN A 240 -12.95 19.46 16.95
CA ASN A 240 -12.61 19.19 15.54
C ASN A 240 -11.11 19.19 15.22
N SER A 241 -10.21 19.00 16.19
CA SER A 241 -8.79 18.86 15.92
C SER A 241 -8.38 17.39 15.88
N VAL A 242 -7.69 17.00 14.84
CA VAL A 242 -7.05 15.69 14.73
C VAL A 242 -5.54 15.87 14.77
N ILE A 243 -4.88 15.09 15.61
CA ILE A 243 -3.42 15.09 15.70
C ILE A 243 -2.85 14.44 14.43
N SER A 244 -1.96 15.14 13.73
CA SER A 244 -1.19 14.60 12.61
C SER A 244 -0.19 13.54 13.11
N TYR A 245 0.40 12.77 12.19
CA TYR A 245 1.39 11.75 12.52
C TYR A 245 2.66 12.30 13.21
N ASP A 246 2.92 13.60 13.08
CA ASP A 246 4.00 14.34 13.75
C ASP A 246 3.60 14.91 15.11
N GLY A 247 2.43 14.58 15.62
CA GLY A 247 1.92 15.03 16.92
C GLY A 247 1.32 16.44 16.92
N ILE A 248 1.31 17.15 15.79
CA ILE A 248 0.77 18.50 15.68
C ILE A 248 -0.74 18.42 15.40
N PRO A 249 -1.60 19.08 16.21
CA PRO A 249 -3.02 19.16 15.92
C PRO A 249 -3.27 20.03 14.68
N MET A 250 -3.90 19.45 13.66
CA MET A 250 -4.16 20.09 12.37
C MET A 250 -5.65 20.23 12.10
N MET A 251 -6.00 21.26 11.36
CA MET A 251 -7.32 21.47 10.77
C MET A 251 -7.21 21.41 9.25
N ILE A 252 -8.13 20.68 8.61
CA ILE A 252 -8.16 20.50 7.15
C ILE A 252 -9.43 21.11 6.58
N SER A 253 -9.27 21.93 5.53
CA SER A 253 -10.36 22.53 4.77
C SER A 253 -10.11 22.31 3.28
N PRO A 254 -10.64 21.24 2.67
CA PRO A 254 -10.38 20.91 1.27
C PRO A 254 -10.88 21.98 0.30
N LEU A 255 -10.26 22.07 -0.88
CA LEU A 255 -10.73 22.95 -1.95
C LEU A 255 -12.14 22.52 -2.42
N PRO A 256 -12.96 23.47 -2.89
CA PRO A 256 -14.23 23.15 -3.54
C PRO A 256 -14.03 22.20 -4.72
N ASN A 257 -14.96 21.25 -4.89
CA ASN A 257 -14.94 20.26 -5.96
C ASN A 257 -13.67 19.37 -5.99
N SER A 258 -12.99 19.20 -4.85
CA SER A 258 -11.91 18.24 -4.67
C SER A 258 -12.39 16.97 -3.95
N GLN A 259 -11.74 15.84 -4.24
CA GLN A 259 -11.85 14.59 -3.52
C GLN A 259 -10.44 14.17 -3.12
N PRO A 260 -9.91 14.69 -2.00
CA PRO A 260 -8.55 14.39 -1.57
C PRO A 260 -8.31 12.89 -1.48
N LEU A 261 -7.14 12.46 -1.93
CA LEU A 261 -6.75 11.06 -1.93
C LEU A 261 -5.79 10.77 -0.80
N VAL A 262 -6.14 9.86 0.10
CA VAL A 262 -5.16 9.30 1.03
C VAL A 262 -4.54 8.03 0.43
N VAL A 263 -3.22 7.93 0.46
CA VAL A 263 -2.48 6.81 -0.11
C VAL A 263 -1.80 6.02 1.00
N PHE A 264 -2.16 4.76 1.12
CA PHE A 264 -1.52 3.82 2.03
C PHE A 264 -0.60 2.88 1.26
N VAL A 265 0.67 2.87 1.60
CA VAL A 265 1.68 2.08 0.90
C VAL A 265 2.27 1.03 1.84
N ASN A 266 2.16 -0.24 1.46
CA ASN A 266 2.90 -1.31 2.12
C ASN A 266 4.29 -1.44 1.47
N PRO A 267 5.39 -1.01 2.12
CA PRO A 267 6.73 -0.96 1.53
C PRO A 267 7.29 -2.35 1.24
N LYS A 268 6.85 -3.38 1.98
CA LYS A 268 7.28 -4.78 1.82
C LYS A 268 6.61 -5.47 0.62
N SER A 269 5.48 -4.96 0.14
CA SER A 269 4.71 -5.57 -0.95
C SER A 269 5.44 -5.47 -2.30
N GLY A 270 5.18 -6.46 -3.17
CA GLY A 270 5.67 -6.48 -4.55
C GLY A 270 7.18 -6.56 -4.69
N GLY A 271 7.89 -7.28 -3.82
CA GLY A 271 9.34 -7.38 -3.87
C GLY A 271 10.01 -6.01 -3.63
N ARG A 272 9.55 -5.27 -2.63
CA ARG A 272 10.00 -3.92 -2.25
C ARG A 272 9.65 -2.81 -3.26
N GLN A 273 8.74 -3.05 -4.21
CA GLN A 273 8.24 -1.99 -5.10
C GLN A 273 7.49 -0.90 -4.33
N GLY A 274 6.85 -1.25 -3.20
CA GLY A 274 6.14 -0.31 -2.32
C GLY A 274 7.02 0.85 -1.89
N ALA A 275 8.25 0.61 -1.45
CA ALA A 275 9.18 1.67 -1.03
C ALA A 275 9.46 2.70 -2.15
N LYS A 276 9.60 2.24 -3.40
CA LYS A 276 9.77 3.14 -4.56
C LYS A 276 8.51 3.94 -4.87
N LEU A 277 7.33 3.35 -4.64
CA LEU A 277 6.04 4.01 -4.85
C LEU A 277 5.79 5.10 -3.82
N LEU A 278 6.17 4.88 -2.56
CA LEU A 278 6.05 5.84 -1.48
C LEU A 278 6.61 7.22 -1.89
N ASN A 279 7.87 7.25 -2.34
CA ASN A 279 8.54 8.48 -2.77
C ASN A 279 7.90 9.09 -4.03
N LYS A 280 7.43 8.26 -4.97
CA LYS A 280 6.73 8.76 -6.16
C LYS A 280 5.40 9.43 -5.82
N PHE A 281 4.62 8.88 -4.88
CA PHE A 281 3.38 9.50 -4.44
C PHE A 281 3.63 10.78 -3.63
N ARG A 282 4.64 10.81 -2.77
CA ARG A 282 5.06 12.01 -2.01
C ARG A 282 5.49 13.18 -2.93
N TYR A 283 5.98 12.86 -4.14
CA TYR A 283 6.29 13.87 -5.16
C TYR A 283 5.06 14.37 -5.93
N LEU A 284 4.04 13.52 -6.13
CA LEU A 284 2.84 13.86 -6.93
C LEU A 284 1.70 14.45 -6.09
N LEU A 285 1.69 14.18 -4.80
CA LEU A 285 0.67 14.61 -3.84
C LEU A 285 1.34 15.35 -2.68
N ASN A 286 0.54 15.94 -1.79
CA ASN A 286 1.08 16.42 -0.54
C ASN A 286 1.66 15.24 0.27
N PRO A 287 2.91 15.32 0.76
CA PRO A 287 3.49 14.27 1.60
C PRO A 287 2.58 13.81 2.75
N ARG A 288 1.76 14.71 3.32
CA ARG A 288 0.78 14.42 4.38
C ARG A 288 -0.41 13.56 3.93
N GLN A 289 -0.53 13.28 2.64
CA GLN A 289 -1.52 12.35 2.08
C GLN A 289 -0.98 10.92 1.91
N VAL A 290 0.33 10.68 2.14
CA VAL A 290 1.01 9.43 1.76
C VAL A 290 1.61 8.77 3.00
N PHE A 291 1.00 7.68 3.42
CA PHE A 291 1.33 6.97 4.65
C PHE A 291 2.06 5.66 4.35
N ASN A 292 3.19 5.47 5.05
CA ASN A 292 3.89 4.20 5.06
C ASN A 292 3.25 3.28 6.12
N LEU A 293 2.68 2.18 5.69
CA LEU A 293 2.00 1.24 6.59
C LEU A 293 2.94 0.52 7.58
N ALA A 294 4.25 0.51 7.28
CA ALA A 294 5.22 -0.09 8.21
C ALA A 294 5.47 0.76 9.45
N ASP A 295 5.19 2.07 9.42
CA ASP A 295 5.48 2.99 10.53
C ASP A 295 4.43 2.87 11.65
N ALA A 296 3.15 3.11 11.33
CA ALA A 296 2.07 3.13 12.33
C ALA A 296 0.75 2.55 11.81
N GLY A 297 0.78 1.79 10.72
CA GLY A 297 -0.42 1.24 10.09
C GLY A 297 -1.34 2.29 9.47
N PRO A 298 -2.60 1.92 9.15
CA PRO A 298 -3.53 2.83 8.48
C PRO A 298 -4.24 3.83 9.41
N PHE A 299 -4.29 3.56 10.72
CA PHE A 299 -5.09 4.33 11.68
C PHE A 299 -4.75 5.83 11.70
N PRO A 300 -3.47 6.28 11.78
CA PRO A 300 -3.15 7.71 11.83
C PRO A 300 -3.62 8.47 10.59
N GLY A 301 -3.42 7.88 9.40
CA GLY A 301 -3.85 8.48 8.14
C GLY A 301 -5.37 8.57 8.02
N LEU A 302 -6.08 7.52 8.36
CA LEU A 302 -7.55 7.51 8.35
C LEU A 302 -8.13 8.49 9.38
N LYS A 303 -7.54 8.57 10.58
CA LYS A 303 -7.94 9.54 11.60
C LYS A 303 -7.69 10.97 11.13
N PHE A 304 -6.54 11.26 10.51
CA PHE A 304 -6.22 12.57 9.95
C PHE A 304 -7.24 13.00 8.89
N PHE A 305 -7.60 12.07 7.97
CA PHE A 305 -8.57 12.33 6.91
C PHE A 305 -10.04 12.29 7.36
N SER A 306 -10.34 11.80 8.55
CA SER A 306 -11.73 11.72 9.05
C SER A 306 -12.43 13.07 9.18
N GLN A 307 -11.68 14.18 9.16
CA GLN A 307 -12.20 15.54 9.10
C GLN A 307 -12.78 15.91 7.73
N ILE A 308 -12.43 15.18 6.68
CA ILE A 308 -12.81 15.48 5.30
C ILE A 308 -14.06 14.66 4.97
N PRO A 309 -15.18 15.28 4.61
CA PRO A 309 -16.41 14.56 4.36
C PRO A 309 -16.38 13.69 3.11
N ASN A 310 -15.53 14.01 2.14
CA ASN A 310 -15.52 13.35 0.84
C ASN A 310 -14.06 13.14 0.37
N PHE A 311 -13.43 12.08 0.85
CA PHE A 311 -12.09 11.67 0.42
C PHE A 311 -12.11 10.25 -0.15
N ARG A 312 -11.06 9.88 -0.85
CA ARG A 312 -10.86 8.53 -1.38
C ARG A 312 -9.61 7.91 -0.79
N ILE A 313 -9.57 6.58 -0.82
CA ILE A 313 -8.41 5.78 -0.40
C ILE A 313 -7.77 5.13 -1.63
N LEU A 314 -6.44 5.15 -1.69
CA LEU A 314 -5.65 4.30 -2.58
C LEU A 314 -4.80 3.33 -1.74
N CYS A 315 -5.14 2.06 -1.80
CA CYS A 315 -4.38 0.99 -1.18
C CYS A 315 -3.29 0.50 -2.13
N CYS A 316 -2.01 0.70 -1.79
CA CYS A 316 -0.88 0.16 -2.53
C CYS A 316 -0.35 -1.09 -1.80
N GLY A 317 -0.95 -2.24 -2.12
CA GLY A 317 -0.69 -3.50 -1.44
C GLY A 317 -1.35 -4.69 -2.12
N GLY A 318 -1.47 -5.80 -1.41
CA GLY A 318 -2.28 -6.96 -1.79
C GLY A 318 -3.60 -7.00 -1.02
N ASP A 319 -4.31 -8.12 -1.15
CA ASP A 319 -5.63 -8.33 -0.52
C ASP A 319 -5.58 -8.19 1.00
N GLY A 320 -4.58 -8.73 1.70
CA GLY A 320 -4.41 -8.55 3.13
C GLY A 320 -4.16 -7.09 3.56
N THR A 321 -3.48 -6.27 2.72
CA THR A 321 -3.32 -4.83 2.99
C THR A 321 -4.67 -4.11 2.87
N ALA A 322 -5.49 -4.47 1.88
CA ALA A 322 -6.83 -3.93 1.72
C ALA A 322 -7.72 -4.32 2.92
N GLY A 323 -7.69 -5.58 3.35
CA GLY A 323 -8.38 -6.08 4.54
C GLY A 323 -7.99 -5.32 5.81
N TRP A 324 -6.68 -5.05 6.01
CA TRP A 324 -6.20 -4.27 7.15
C TRP A 324 -6.77 -2.84 7.19
N ILE A 325 -6.79 -2.14 6.03
CA ILE A 325 -7.38 -0.81 5.93
C ILE A 325 -8.88 -0.86 6.24
N LEU A 326 -9.62 -1.83 5.67
CA LEU A 326 -11.05 -2.01 5.88
C LEU A 326 -11.39 -2.31 7.35
N SER A 327 -10.61 -3.16 8.02
CA SER A 327 -10.78 -3.47 9.44
C SER A 327 -10.45 -2.27 10.34
N THR A 328 -9.52 -1.41 9.90
CA THR A 328 -9.23 -0.16 10.62
C THR A 328 -10.37 0.86 10.46
N LEU A 329 -10.99 0.93 9.28
CA LEU A 329 -12.18 1.76 9.06
C LEU A 329 -13.36 1.35 9.95
N ASP A 330 -13.51 0.06 10.28
CA ASP A 330 -14.55 -0.42 11.20
C ASP A 330 -14.41 0.14 12.63
N ARG A 331 -13.18 0.46 13.04
CA ARG A 331 -12.87 1.01 14.38
C ARG A 331 -13.03 2.53 14.46
N LEU A 332 -13.26 3.22 13.34
CA LEU A 332 -13.37 4.67 13.28
C LEU A 332 -14.82 5.13 13.35
N SER A 333 -15.31 5.39 14.57
CA SER A 333 -16.66 5.94 14.81
C SER A 333 -16.84 7.40 14.34
N SER A 334 -15.73 8.10 14.04
CA SER A 334 -15.75 9.51 13.63
C SER A 334 -16.11 9.72 12.14
N LEU A 335 -16.14 8.67 11.34
CA LEU A 335 -16.48 8.74 9.92
C LEU A 335 -18.01 8.75 9.75
N LYS A 336 -18.54 9.80 9.13
CA LYS A 336 -19.96 9.87 8.74
C LYS A 336 -20.29 8.88 7.63
N GLU A 337 -19.42 8.79 6.64
CA GLU A 337 -19.54 7.88 5.49
C GLU A 337 -18.22 7.18 5.25
N ARG A 338 -18.27 5.93 4.80
CA ARG A 338 -17.06 5.19 4.44
C ARG A 338 -16.50 5.72 3.13
N PRO A 339 -15.20 6.08 3.08
CA PRO A 339 -14.57 6.52 1.84
C PRO A 339 -14.39 5.36 0.86
N PRO A 340 -14.64 5.58 -0.45
CA PRO A 340 -14.41 4.56 -1.45
C PRO A 340 -12.90 4.28 -1.64
N MET A 341 -12.56 2.97 -1.74
CA MET A 341 -11.18 2.51 -1.83
C MET A 341 -10.86 1.95 -3.21
N SER A 342 -9.77 2.44 -3.79
CA SER A 342 -9.11 1.90 -4.99
C SER A 342 -7.85 1.10 -4.61
N ILE A 343 -7.40 0.22 -5.51
CA ILE A 343 -6.27 -0.67 -5.24
C ILE A 343 -5.20 -0.55 -6.32
N LEU A 344 -3.96 -0.32 -5.92
CA LEU A 344 -2.77 -0.52 -6.75
C LEU A 344 -2.16 -1.87 -6.36
N PRO A 345 -2.30 -2.91 -7.22
CA PRO A 345 -2.03 -4.29 -6.84
C PRO A 345 -0.53 -4.59 -6.74
N LEU A 346 -0.05 -4.84 -5.53
CA LEU A 346 1.35 -5.21 -5.27
C LEU A 346 1.49 -6.64 -4.73
N GLY A 347 0.42 -7.28 -4.28
CA GLY A 347 0.40 -8.63 -3.72
C GLY A 347 0.63 -9.73 -4.77
N THR A 348 0.52 -10.99 -4.34
CA THR A 348 0.70 -12.17 -5.20
C THR A 348 -0.61 -12.55 -5.91
N GLY A 349 -1.70 -12.72 -5.21
CA GLY A 349 -3.04 -13.07 -5.75
C GLY A 349 -3.71 -11.85 -6.38
N ASN A 350 -3.91 -10.82 -5.58
CA ASN A 350 -4.60 -9.59 -5.94
C ASN A 350 -6.02 -9.87 -6.50
N ASP A 351 -6.74 -10.78 -5.84
CA ASP A 351 -8.05 -11.23 -6.29
C ASP A 351 -9.07 -10.10 -6.24
N LEU A 352 -9.09 -9.32 -5.16
CA LEU A 352 -9.96 -8.15 -5.03
C LEU A 352 -9.66 -7.08 -6.09
N SER A 353 -8.39 -6.79 -6.36
CA SER A 353 -8.04 -5.80 -7.38
C SER A 353 -8.41 -6.27 -8.80
N ARG A 354 -8.36 -7.57 -9.08
CA ARG A 354 -8.81 -8.17 -10.35
C ARG A 354 -10.32 -8.03 -10.51
N CYS A 355 -11.08 -8.37 -9.47
CA CYS A 355 -12.52 -8.22 -9.41
C CYS A 355 -12.94 -6.77 -9.71
N LEU A 356 -12.26 -5.80 -9.13
CA LEU A 356 -12.53 -4.37 -9.29
C LEU A 356 -11.91 -3.74 -10.56
N GLY A 357 -11.31 -4.52 -11.45
CA GLY A 357 -10.77 -4.05 -12.73
C GLY A 357 -9.42 -3.31 -12.66
N TRP A 358 -8.76 -3.30 -11.50
CA TRP A 358 -7.42 -2.67 -11.33
C TRP A 358 -6.28 -3.54 -11.88
N GLY A 359 -6.55 -4.81 -12.18
CA GLY A 359 -5.61 -5.78 -12.71
C GLY A 359 -4.93 -6.63 -11.66
N GLY A 360 -4.14 -7.60 -12.13
CA GLY A 360 -3.51 -8.61 -11.28
C GLY A 360 -2.11 -8.24 -10.76
N GLY A 361 -1.58 -7.07 -11.11
CA GLY A 361 -0.27 -6.65 -10.64
C GLY A 361 0.22 -5.35 -11.25
N TYR A 362 0.98 -4.58 -10.48
CA TYR A 362 1.66 -3.39 -10.94
C TYR A 362 2.93 -3.79 -11.72
N ASP A 363 3.05 -3.33 -12.96
CA ASP A 363 4.12 -3.61 -13.91
C ASP A 363 5.31 -2.64 -13.85
N GLY A 364 5.30 -1.69 -12.90
CA GLY A 364 6.32 -0.64 -12.81
C GLY A 364 6.04 0.59 -13.68
N GLY A 365 4.89 0.65 -14.34
CA GLY A 365 4.47 1.76 -15.19
C GLY A 365 4.28 3.10 -14.46
N LYS A 366 3.77 4.09 -15.19
CA LYS A 366 3.53 5.44 -14.64
C LYS A 366 2.38 5.42 -13.65
N ILE A 367 2.62 5.82 -12.40
CA ILE A 367 1.59 5.87 -11.34
C ILE A 367 0.54 6.95 -11.59
N GLU A 368 0.86 7.98 -12.38
CA GLU A 368 -0.09 9.01 -12.80
C GLU A 368 -1.31 8.42 -13.52
N LYS A 369 -1.15 7.26 -14.20
CA LYS A 369 -2.27 6.53 -14.80
C LYS A 369 -3.25 6.01 -13.73
N TYR A 370 -2.73 5.57 -12.58
CA TYR A 370 -3.57 5.11 -11.47
C TYR A 370 -4.30 6.27 -10.81
N LEU A 371 -3.66 7.44 -10.65
CA LEU A 371 -4.33 8.64 -10.15
C LEU A 371 -5.48 9.07 -11.08
N ILE A 372 -5.26 9.08 -12.40
CA ILE A 372 -6.31 9.39 -13.38
C ILE A 372 -7.45 8.36 -13.29
N LYS A 373 -7.12 7.07 -13.31
CA LYS A 373 -8.14 6.00 -13.19
C LYS A 373 -8.93 6.11 -11.87
N THR A 374 -8.28 6.47 -10.77
CA THR A 374 -8.95 6.69 -9.48
C THR A 374 -9.92 7.87 -9.54
N ALA A 375 -9.56 8.97 -10.23
CA ALA A 375 -10.46 10.10 -10.44
C ALA A 375 -11.71 9.71 -11.26
N GLU A 376 -11.52 8.86 -12.27
CA GLU A 376 -12.56 8.43 -13.22
C GLU A 376 -13.36 7.20 -12.74
N SER A 377 -12.94 6.57 -11.62
CA SER A 377 -13.57 5.35 -11.12
C SER A 377 -14.97 5.61 -10.55
N THR A 378 -15.83 4.62 -10.70
CA THR A 378 -17.15 4.57 -10.04
C THR A 378 -17.07 3.75 -8.77
N SER A 379 -17.96 4.03 -7.81
CA SER A 379 -18.05 3.26 -6.55
C SER A 379 -19.12 2.20 -6.65
N VAL A 380 -18.84 1.01 -6.11
CA VAL A 380 -19.80 -0.08 -5.89
C VAL A 380 -19.77 -0.50 -4.44
N ALA A 381 -20.90 -0.93 -3.91
CA ALA A 381 -20.95 -1.54 -2.58
C ALA A 381 -20.38 -2.96 -2.67
N MET A 382 -19.49 -3.32 -1.74
CA MET A 382 -18.96 -4.67 -1.58
C MET A 382 -19.36 -5.19 -0.21
N ASP A 383 -19.95 -6.37 -0.19
CA ASP A 383 -20.32 -7.05 1.04
C ASP A 383 -19.10 -7.50 1.84
N ARG A 384 -19.25 -7.54 3.15
CA ARG A 384 -18.27 -8.07 4.10
C ARG A 384 -18.99 -8.97 5.09
N TRP A 385 -18.36 -10.08 5.39
CA TRP A 385 -18.98 -11.15 6.14
C TRP A 385 -18.27 -11.38 7.47
N GLN A 386 -19.05 -11.55 8.52
CA GLN A 386 -18.57 -11.95 9.84
C GLN A 386 -18.54 -13.47 9.90
N ILE A 387 -17.42 -14.01 10.34
CA ILE A 387 -17.24 -15.44 10.61
C ILE A 387 -17.01 -15.60 12.11
N ASP A 388 -17.88 -16.35 12.75
CA ASP A 388 -17.75 -16.71 14.16
C ASP A 388 -17.54 -18.21 14.25
N CYS A 389 -16.60 -18.63 15.09
CA CYS A 389 -16.17 -20.00 15.27
C CYS A 389 -16.31 -20.36 16.74
N GLU A 390 -17.19 -21.29 17.07
CA GLU A 390 -17.42 -21.80 18.43
C GLU A 390 -16.88 -23.23 18.50
N GLU A 391 -15.83 -23.46 19.28
CA GLU A 391 -15.26 -24.78 19.48
C GLU A 391 -16.23 -25.67 20.26
N ILE A 392 -16.41 -26.90 19.80
CA ILE A 392 -17.30 -27.90 20.42
C ILE A 392 -16.51 -28.75 21.41
N ASP A 393 -15.23 -29.03 21.11
CA ASP A 393 -14.34 -29.86 21.91
C ASP A 393 -12.95 -29.21 21.97
N ASN A 394 -12.47 -28.89 23.17
CA ASN A 394 -11.17 -28.28 23.43
C ASN A 394 -10.05 -29.32 23.60
N SER A 395 -10.27 -30.60 23.27
CA SER A 395 -9.29 -31.66 23.41
C SER A 395 -8.30 -31.77 22.26
N GLU A 396 -8.58 -31.18 21.11
CA GLU A 396 -7.73 -31.17 19.93
C GLU A 396 -6.92 -29.87 19.80
N GLU A 397 -5.71 -29.97 19.22
CA GLU A 397 -4.88 -28.78 18.92
C GLU A 397 -5.60 -27.87 17.92
N CYS A 398 -5.64 -26.59 18.24
CA CYS A 398 -6.25 -25.54 17.44
C CYS A 398 -5.33 -24.32 17.33
N ASP A 399 -5.18 -23.80 16.13
CA ASP A 399 -4.52 -22.51 15.93
C ASP A 399 -5.50 -21.36 16.22
N VAL A 400 -4.96 -20.21 16.59
CA VAL A 400 -5.77 -19.00 16.74
C VAL A 400 -6.25 -18.54 15.37
N MET A 401 -7.57 -18.34 15.22
CA MET A 401 -8.16 -17.80 14.00
C MET A 401 -7.56 -16.42 13.68
N PRO A 402 -6.93 -16.21 12.50
CA PRO A 402 -6.16 -15.01 12.21
C PRO A 402 -7.02 -13.76 12.07
N GLN A 403 -8.25 -13.89 11.61
CA GLN A 403 -9.24 -12.82 11.46
C GLN A 403 -10.64 -13.39 11.37
N ASN A 404 -11.65 -12.59 11.73
CA ASN A 404 -13.05 -12.99 11.73
C ASN A 404 -13.91 -12.25 10.69
N ILE A 405 -13.29 -11.54 9.76
CA ILE A 405 -13.97 -10.80 8.69
C ILE A 405 -13.47 -11.28 7.35
N MET A 406 -14.37 -11.83 6.55
CA MET A 406 -14.13 -12.23 5.18
C MET A 406 -14.44 -11.06 4.23
N ASN A 407 -13.48 -10.68 3.41
CA ASN A 407 -13.64 -9.71 2.33
C ASN A 407 -13.71 -10.40 0.95
N ASN A 408 -12.90 -11.43 0.74
CA ASN A 408 -12.75 -12.13 -0.53
C ASN A 408 -13.41 -13.50 -0.52
N TYR A 409 -12.87 -14.42 0.28
CA TYR A 409 -13.38 -15.79 0.37
C TYR A 409 -12.93 -16.49 1.65
N PHE A 410 -13.70 -17.51 2.02
CA PHE A 410 -13.37 -18.48 3.06
C PHE A 410 -13.31 -19.87 2.44
N SER A 411 -12.44 -20.74 2.92
CA SER A 411 -12.46 -22.15 2.51
C SER A 411 -12.04 -23.09 3.61
N ILE A 412 -12.51 -24.33 3.49
CA ILE A 412 -12.14 -25.46 4.37
C ILE A 412 -11.67 -26.64 3.54
N GLY A 413 -10.78 -27.44 4.11
CA GLY A 413 -10.28 -28.68 3.51
C GLY A 413 -9.10 -28.47 2.56
N VAL A 414 -9.13 -29.07 1.38
CA VAL A 414 -7.97 -29.20 0.49
C VAL A 414 -7.34 -27.86 0.10
N ASP A 415 -8.15 -26.83 -0.17
CA ASP A 415 -7.65 -25.51 -0.53
C ASP A 415 -6.92 -24.83 0.62
N ALA A 416 -7.53 -24.84 1.80
CA ALA A 416 -6.92 -24.31 3.03
C ALA A 416 -5.64 -25.07 3.41
N SER A 417 -5.60 -26.38 3.17
CA SER A 417 -4.43 -27.23 3.37
C SER A 417 -3.24 -26.81 2.48
N VAL A 418 -3.51 -26.48 1.21
CA VAL A 418 -2.51 -25.92 0.28
C VAL A 418 -2.00 -24.57 0.77
N ALA A 419 -2.90 -23.71 1.22
CA ALA A 419 -2.55 -22.39 1.77
C ALA A 419 -1.70 -22.52 3.04
N LEU A 420 -2.04 -23.44 3.96
CA LEU A 420 -1.31 -23.69 5.20
C LEU A 420 0.12 -24.18 4.92
N LYS A 421 0.28 -25.15 4.01
CA LYS A 421 1.60 -25.63 3.60
C LYS A 421 2.45 -24.51 2.99
N PHE A 422 1.87 -23.69 2.13
CA PHE A 422 2.55 -22.55 1.53
C PHE A 422 2.96 -21.53 2.61
N HIS A 423 2.09 -21.25 3.58
CA HIS A 423 2.34 -20.35 4.70
C HIS A 423 3.54 -20.84 5.54
N LEU A 424 3.53 -22.08 5.97
CA LEU A 424 4.62 -22.69 6.74
C LEU A 424 5.95 -22.70 5.98
N GLN A 425 5.92 -22.95 4.66
CA GLN A 425 7.12 -22.89 3.83
C GLN A 425 7.67 -21.47 3.72
N ARG A 426 6.80 -20.45 3.64
CA ARG A 426 7.17 -19.03 3.61
C ARG A 426 7.79 -18.56 4.92
N GLU A 427 7.27 -19.02 6.05
CA GLU A 427 7.84 -18.74 7.36
C GLU A 427 9.23 -19.37 7.56
N LYS A 428 9.40 -20.62 7.15
CA LYS A 428 10.69 -21.32 7.25
C LYS A 428 11.78 -20.75 6.34
N ASN A 429 11.43 -20.20 5.17
CA ASN A 429 12.37 -19.76 4.14
C ASN A 429 11.92 -18.45 3.47
N PRO A 430 11.79 -17.32 4.20
CA PRO A 430 11.21 -16.08 3.66
C PRO A 430 12.00 -15.51 2.47
N GLU A 431 13.32 -15.74 2.41
CA GLU A 431 14.19 -15.29 1.32
C GLU A 431 13.84 -15.92 -0.05
N LYS A 432 13.20 -17.10 -0.05
CA LYS A 432 12.80 -17.78 -1.28
C LYS A 432 11.50 -17.22 -1.89
N PHE A 433 10.74 -16.40 -1.15
CA PHE A 433 9.42 -15.88 -1.52
C PHE A 433 9.43 -14.41 -1.98
N ASN A 434 10.48 -13.99 -2.66
CA ASN A 434 10.74 -12.61 -3.08
C ASN A 434 10.18 -12.23 -4.47
N SER A 435 9.52 -13.15 -5.19
CA SER A 435 8.99 -12.93 -6.53
C SER A 435 7.58 -13.48 -6.68
N ARG A 436 6.65 -12.66 -7.21
CA ARG A 436 5.26 -13.06 -7.48
C ARG A 436 5.15 -14.33 -8.33
N PHE A 437 5.95 -14.43 -9.38
CA PHE A 437 5.95 -15.60 -10.27
C PHE A 437 6.41 -16.87 -9.54
N LYS A 438 7.50 -16.77 -8.80
CA LYS A 438 8.01 -17.89 -7.99
C LYS A 438 7.01 -18.29 -6.89
N ASN A 439 6.35 -17.33 -6.25
CA ASN A 439 5.33 -17.60 -5.24
C ASN A 439 4.12 -18.34 -5.83
N LYS A 440 3.65 -17.91 -7.02
CA LYS A 440 2.53 -18.59 -7.70
C LYS A 440 2.90 -20.02 -8.11
N LEU A 441 4.14 -20.25 -8.58
CA LEU A 441 4.64 -21.58 -8.93
C LEU A 441 4.72 -22.52 -7.71
N ARG A 442 5.18 -22.00 -6.56
CA ARG A 442 5.25 -22.76 -5.30
C ARG A 442 3.89 -23.06 -4.71
N TYR A 443 2.95 -22.15 -4.85
CA TYR A 443 1.56 -22.43 -4.44
C TYR A 443 0.99 -23.58 -5.27
N PHE A 444 1.26 -23.61 -6.56
CA PHE A 444 0.90 -24.74 -7.44
C PHE A 444 1.60 -26.06 -7.01
N GLU A 445 2.90 -26.01 -6.73
CA GLU A 445 3.67 -27.16 -6.26
C GLU A 445 3.13 -27.70 -4.93
N ALA A 446 2.73 -26.84 -4.01
CA ALA A 446 2.08 -27.24 -2.77
C ALA A 446 0.76 -27.96 -3.02
N GLY A 447 -0.03 -27.52 -4.01
CA GLY A 447 -1.32 -28.13 -4.37
C GLY A 447 -1.23 -29.51 -5.03
N THR A 448 -0.08 -29.88 -5.61
CA THR A 448 0.11 -31.19 -6.26
C THR A 448 0.66 -32.27 -5.34
N SER A 449 0.87 -32.00 -4.06
CA SER A 449 1.46 -32.93 -3.08
C SER A 449 0.46 -33.99 -2.61
N GLU A 450 0.77 -35.25 -2.83
CA GLU A 450 -0.05 -36.43 -2.42
C GLU A 450 -0.34 -36.50 -0.90
N GLN A 451 0.55 -35.99 -0.07
CA GLN A 451 0.37 -35.96 1.39
C GLN A 451 -0.84 -35.10 1.85
N LEU A 452 -1.21 -34.09 1.08
CA LEU A 452 -2.38 -33.25 1.39
C LEU A 452 -3.70 -33.89 0.99
N ALA A 453 -3.68 -34.72 -0.05
CA ALA A 453 -4.87 -35.44 -0.53
C ALA A 453 -5.43 -36.43 0.51
N GLY A 454 -4.59 -36.94 1.40
CA GLY A 454 -5.00 -37.89 2.44
C GLY A 454 -5.80 -37.28 3.58
N SER A 455 -5.44 -36.08 4.03
CA SER A 455 -6.01 -35.43 5.21
C SER A 455 -7.41 -34.86 5.00
N CYS A 456 -7.80 -34.55 3.76
CA CYS A 456 -9.10 -33.93 3.42
C CYS A 456 -10.09 -34.90 2.77
N LYS A 457 -9.72 -36.19 2.58
CA LYS A 457 -10.63 -37.20 2.01
C LYS A 457 -11.87 -37.35 2.87
N GLY A 458 -13.02 -37.44 2.22
CA GLY A 458 -14.29 -37.67 2.90
C GLY A 458 -14.82 -36.49 3.68
N LEU A 459 -14.35 -35.26 3.41
CA LEU A 459 -14.79 -34.02 4.09
C LEU A 459 -16.32 -33.89 4.20
N HIS A 460 -17.04 -34.32 3.18
CA HIS A 460 -18.52 -34.29 3.13
C HIS A 460 -19.18 -35.13 4.25
N ASN A 461 -18.48 -36.09 4.88
CA ASN A 461 -18.98 -36.86 6.03
C ASN A 461 -18.72 -36.11 7.36
N ASP A 462 -17.73 -35.23 7.38
CA ASP A 462 -17.26 -34.56 8.59
C ASP A 462 -17.82 -33.13 8.71
N VAL A 463 -18.50 -32.64 7.67
CA VAL A 463 -19.08 -31.31 7.64
C VAL A 463 -20.57 -31.38 7.35
N GLU A 464 -21.36 -30.79 8.24
CA GLU A 464 -22.78 -30.53 8.02
C GLU A 464 -22.95 -29.06 7.61
N LEU A 465 -23.51 -28.83 6.42
CA LEU A 465 -23.71 -27.51 5.84
C LEU A 465 -25.19 -27.12 5.87
N ILE A 466 -25.46 -25.93 6.39
CA ILE A 466 -26.81 -25.34 6.47
C ILE A 466 -26.73 -23.94 5.79
N CYS A 467 -27.53 -23.73 4.73
CA CYS A 467 -27.62 -22.47 4.01
C CYS A 467 -29.02 -21.90 4.17
N ASP A 468 -29.14 -20.68 4.67
CA ASP A 468 -30.41 -20.00 4.96
C ASP A 468 -31.39 -20.90 5.77
N GLY A 469 -30.88 -21.61 6.79
CA GLY A 469 -31.63 -22.53 7.65
C GLY A 469 -31.98 -23.88 7.01
N LYS A 470 -31.59 -24.12 5.75
CA LYS A 470 -31.85 -25.39 5.04
C LYS A 470 -30.58 -26.23 5.01
N LYS A 471 -30.65 -27.47 5.51
CA LYS A 471 -29.57 -28.45 5.41
C LYS A 471 -29.32 -28.82 3.95
N ILE A 472 -28.05 -28.80 3.55
CA ILE A 472 -27.60 -29.16 2.22
C ILE A 472 -26.90 -30.53 2.26
N GLU A 473 -27.33 -31.44 1.41
CA GLU A 473 -26.63 -32.70 1.21
C GLU A 473 -25.40 -32.48 0.35
N LEU A 474 -24.23 -32.77 0.92
CA LEU A 474 -22.95 -32.60 0.24
C LEU A 474 -22.60 -33.84 -0.58
N PRO A 475 -22.25 -33.68 -1.88
CA PRO A 475 -21.66 -34.76 -2.65
C PRO A 475 -20.25 -35.08 -2.15
N PRO A 476 -19.59 -36.17 -2.64
CA PRO A 476 -18.21 -36.45 -2.28
C PRO A 476 -17.27 -35.28 -2.61
N LEU A 477 -16.68 -34.64 -1.57
CA LEU A 477 -15.84 -33.47 -1.66
C LEU A 477 -14.62 -33.60 -0.72
N GLU A 478 -13.52 -32.95 -1.11
CA GLU A 478 -12.32 -32.75 -0.28
C GLU A 478 -12.16 -31.29 0.19
N GLY A 479 -13.00 -30.35 -0.30
CA GLY A 479 -12.98 -28.96 0.12
C GLY A 479 -14.28 -28.23 -0.21
N ILE A 480 -14.52 -27.12 0.50
CA ILE A 480 -15.61 -26.17 0.25
C ILE A 480 -15.01 -24.78 0.23
N ALA A 481 -15.31 -24.00 -0.81
CA ALA A 481 -14.97 -22.60 -0.93
C ALA A 481 -16.23 -21.75 -0.89
N ILE A 482 -16.21 -20.69 -0.09
CA ILE A 482 -17.30 -19.71 0.08
C ILE A 482 -16.79 -18.38 -0.44
N LEU A 483 -17.44 -17.85 -1.46
CA LEU A 483 -16.95 -16.74 -2.26
C LEU A 483 -17.81 -15.48 -2.04
N ASN A 484 -17.17 -14.37 -1.73
CA ASN A 484 -17.76 -13.03 -1.76
C ASN A 484 -17.43 -12.30 -3.07
N ILE A 485 -16.34 -12.68 -3.73
CA ILE A 485 -15.87 -12.07 -4.98
C ILE A 485 -15.65 -13.14 -6.06
N PRO A 486 -15.84 -12.80 -7.37
CA PRO A 486 -15.69 -13.74 -8.48
C PRO A 486 -14.23 -14.04 -8.87
N SER A 487 -13.30 -13.98 -7.92
CA SER A 487 -11.89 -14.24 -8.18
C SER A 487 -11.24 -14.94 -6.98
N ILE A 488 -10.59 -16.06 -7.24
CA ILE A 488 -9.83 -16.84 -6.28
C ILE A 488 -8.52 -17.31 -6.95
N TYR A 489 -7.48 -17.66 -6.20
CA TYR A 489 -6.19 -18.17 -6.68
C TYR A 489 -5.43 -17.25 -7.66
N GLY A 490 -5.68 -15.94 -7.60
CA GLY A 490 -5.06 -14.96 -8.49
C GLY A 490 -5.72 -14.91 -9.87
N GLY A 491 -7.04 -15.03 -9.93
CA GLY A 491 -7.85 -14.73 -11.10
C GLY A 491 -8.74 -15.85 -11.61
N ALA A 492 -8.85 -16.98 -10.92
CA ALA A 492 -9.80 -18.02 -11.30
C ALA A 492 -11.24 -17.65 -10.88
N ASN A 493 -12.22 -17.87 -11.76
CA ASN A 493 -13.63 -17.74 -11.45
C ASN A 493 -14.24 -19.14 -11.32
N ILE A 494 -14.28 -19.68 -10.09
CA ILE A 494 -14.76 -21.05 -9.86
C ILE A 494 -16.28 -21.17 -9.74
N TRP A 495 -17.02 -20.07 -9.58
CA TRP A 495 -18.46 -20.06 -9.71
C TRP A 495 -18.87 -20.17 -11.18
N GLY A 496 -18.13 -19.52 -12.08
CA GLY A 496 -18.36 -19.51 -13.51
C GLY A 496 -19.48 -18.55 -13.96
N GLU A 497 -19.69 -18.48 -15.28
CA GLU A 497 -20.76 -17.70 -15.89
C GLU A 497 -22.07 -18.52 -15.94
N SER A 498 -23.23 -17.87 -15.85
CA SER A 498 -24.55 -18.52 -15.80
C SER A 498 -24.86 -19.40 -17.03
N GLU A 499 -24.32 -19.06 -18.19
CA GLU A 499 -24.55 -19.83 -19.43
C GLU A 499 -23.76 -21.15 -19.55
N LYS A 500 -22.82 -21.39 -18.62
CA LYS A 500 -21.90 -22.54 -18.62
C LYS A 500 -22.04 -23.40 -17.37
N SER A 501 -23.26 -23.55 -16.85
CA SER A 501 -23.50 -24.42 -15.69
C SER A 501 -23.18 -25.88 -16.02
N ASN A 502 -22.59 -26.59 -15.06
CA ASN A 502 -22.36 -28.02 -15.17
C ASN A 502 -23.70 -28.76 -15.14
N LYS A 503 -23.83 -29.85 -15.92
CA LYS A 503 -25.02 -30.73 -15.89
C LYS A 503 -25.34 -31.32 -14.49
N ARG A 504 -24.44 -31.13 -13.52
CA ARG A 504 -24.57 -31.60 -12.13
C ARG A 504 -25.12 -30.50 -11.19
N ASP A 505 -25.17 -29.23 -11.63
CA ASP A 505 -25.72 -28.14 -10.84
C ASP A 505 -27.24 -28.31 -10.70
N SER A 506 -27.82 -27.93 -9.58
CA SER A 506 -29.29 -27.91 -9.44
C SER A 506 -29.88 -26.88 -10.43
N ALA A 507 -31.09 -27.16 -10.94
CA ALA A 507 -31.77 -26.29 -11.90
C ALA A 507 -31.90 -24.83 -11.38
N ASP A 508 -32.05 -24.67 -10.06
CA ASP A 508 -32.18 -23.35 -9.40
C ASP A 508 -30.89 -22.53 -9.43
N LEU A 509 -29.71 -23.17 -9.51
CA LEU A 509 -28.41 -22.49 -9.52
C LEU A 509 -27.87 -22.18 -10.92
N SER A 510 -28.49 -22.74 -11.96
CA SER A 510 -28.04 -22.55 -13.37
C SER A 510 -28.04 -21.07 -13.78
N ASN A 511 -28.99 -20.29 -13.27
CA ASN A 511 -29.15 -18.85 -13.56
C ASN A 511 -28.61 -17.93 -12.44
N ALA A 512 -28.02 -18.50 -11.38
CA ALA A 512 -27.51 -17.72 -10.27
C ALA A 512 -26.26 -16.93 -10.70
N VAL A 513 -26.35 -15.60 -10.62
CA VAL A 513 -25.29 -14.67 -10.99
C VAL A 513 -24.58 -14.20 -9.72
N GLN A 514 -23.27 -14.28 -9.70
CA GLN A 514 -22.46 -13.78 -8.60
C GLN A 514 -22.41 -12.25 -8.61
N ASN A 515 -22.65 -11.62 -7.43
CA ASN A 515 -22.59 -10.17 -7.27
C ASN A 515 -21.97 -9.84 -5.90
N ILE A 516 -20.97 -8.95 -5.87
CA ILE A 516 -20.22 -8.59 -4.67
C ILE A 516 -21.00 -7.71 -3.68
N GLY A 517 -22.23 -7.30 -3.98
CA GLY A 517 -22.98 -6.33 -3.17
C GLY A 517 -24.47 -6.62 -3.07
N ASP A 518 -24.90 -7.88 -3.26
CA ASP A 518 -26.31 -8.30 -3.18
C ASP A 518 -26.67 -9.01 -1.86
N LYS A 519 -25.71 -9.02 -0.91
CA LYS A 519 -25.80 -9.69 0.39
C LYS A 519 -25.98 -11.22 0.28
N LYS A 520 -25.42 -11.80 -0.78
CA LYS A 520 -25.35 -13.25 -0.99
C LYS A 520 -23.90 -13.68 -1.19
N ILE A 521 -23.64 -14.91 -0.82
CA ILE A 521 -22.34 -15.58 -1.01
C ILE A 521 -22.55 -16.89 -1.75
N GLU A 522 -21.57 -17.29 -2.52
CA GLU A 522 -21.56 -18.51 -3.31
C GLU A 522 -20.80 -19.60 -2.60
N VAL A 523 -21.40 -20.79 -2.52
CA VAL A 523 -20.78 -22.00 -1.97
C VAL A 523 -20.41 -22.93 -3.12
N VAL A 524 -19.11 -23.26 -3.20
CA VAL A 524 -18.55 -24.07 -4.27
C VAL A 524 -17.83 -25.27 -3.69
N GLY A 525 -18.15 -26.47 -4.18
CA GLY A 525 -17.48 -27.73 -3.83
C GLY A 525 -16.21 -27.96 -4.64
N LEU A 526 -15.17 -28.46 -3.97
CA LEU A 526 -13.89 -28.86 -4.55
C LEU A 526 -13.75 -30.37 -4.42
N GLU A 527 -13.75 -31.09 -5.55
CA GLU A 527 -13.79 -32.56 -5.57
C GLU A 527 -12.49 -33.18 -5.02
N ASN A 528 -11.32 -32.63 -5.35
CA ASN A 528 -10.03 -33.14 -4.88
C ASN A 528 -8.89 -32.12 -5.14
N SER A 529 -7.69 -32.42 -4.62
CA SER A 529 -6.50 -31.58 -4.76
C SER A 529 -6.05 -31.38 -6.21
N LEU A 530 -6.14 -32.40 -7.05
CA LEU A 530 -5.82 -32.30 -8.48
C LEU A 530 -6.73 -31.30 -9.20
N TYR A 531 -7.99 -31.26 -8.79
CA TYR A 531 -8.99 -30.32 -9.29
C TYR A 531 -8.60 -28.86 -8.99
N VAL A 532 -8.18 -28.56 -7.75
CA VAL A 532 -7.65 -27.24 -7.37
C VAL A 532 -6.43 -26.88 -8.22
N GLY A 533 -5.50 -27.83 -8.42
CA GLY A 533 -4.33 -27.65 -9.29
C GLY A 533 -4.72 -27.31 -10.74
N GLN A 534 -5.71 -27.98 -11.30
CA GLN A 534 -6.23 -27.73 -12.67
C GLN A 534 -6.87 -26.34 -12.79
N ILE A 535 -7.59 -25.87 -11.77
CA ILE A 535 -8.16 -24.53 -11.72
C ILE A 535 -7.04 -23.49 -11.71
N ILE A 536 -6.03 -23.63 -10.86
CA ILE A 536 -4.89 -22.73 -10.76
C ILE A 536 -4.10 -22.66 -12.08
N ALA A 537 -3.98 -23.79 -12.77
CA ALA A 537 -3.34 -23.88 -14.08
C ALA A 537 -4.21 -23.35 -15.24
N GLY A 538 -5.48 -23.03 -15.00
CA GLY A 538 -6.43 -22.56 -16.02
C GLY A 538 -6.94 -23.66 -16.97
N VAL A 539 -6.72 -24.93 -16.65
CA VAL A 539 -7.19 -26.10 -17.42
C VAL A 539 -8.68 -26.37 -17.16
N ARG A 540 -9.13 -26.13 -15.92
CA ARG A 540 -10.55 -26.17 -15.53
C ARG A 540 -11.02 -24.78 -15.11
N GLN A 541 -12.29 -24.48 -15.39
CA GLN A 541 -12.85 -23.14 -15.17
C GLN A 541 -13.88 -23.07 -14.03
N HIS A 542 -14.53 -24.19 -13.65
CA HIS A 542 -15.68 -24.18 -12.72
C HIS A 542 -15.57 -25.23 -11.63
N GLY A 543 -15.96 -24.85 -10.40
CA GLY A 543 -16.23 -25.74 -9.29
C GLY A 543 -17.65 -26.32 -9.37
N LEU A 544 -18.02 -27.15 -8.41
CA LEU A 544 -19.38 -27.62 -8.26
C LEU A 544 -20.18 -26.57 -7.48
N ARG A 545 -21.19 -25.95 -8.09
CA ARG A 545 -22.08 -25.02 -7.42
C ARG A 545 -22.95 -25.77 -6.40
N ILE A 546 -22.89 -25.38 -5.13
CA ILE A 546 -23.63 -26.00 -4.06
C ILE A 546 -24.82 -25.13 -3.63
N ALA A 547 -24.58 -23.87 -3.33
CA ALA A 547 -25.61 -22.93 -2.89
C ALA A 547 -25.21 -21.48 -3.20
N GLN A 548 -26.22 -20.60 -3.29
CA GLN A 548 -26.08 -19.15 -3.18
C GLN A 548 -27.03 -18.72 -2.05
N CYS A 549 -26.51 -18.11 -0.97
CA CYS A 549 -27.27 -17.88 0.26
C CYS A 549 -26.82 -16.61 0.98
N SER A 550 -27.61 -16.18 1.97
CA SER A 550 -27.37 -14.99 2.79
C SER A 550 -26.80 -15.32 4.16
N SER A 551 -26.83 -16.58 4.57
CA SER A 551 -26.25 -17.05 5.83
C SER A 551 -25.79 -18.51 5.71
N ILE A 552 -24.71 -18.85 6.42
CA ILE A 552 -24.19 -20.21 6.46
C ILE A 552 -23.96 -20.61 7.92
N GLU A 553 -24.35 -21.84 8.25
CA GLU A 553 -23.91 -22.55 9.45
C GLU A 553 -23.22 -23.86 9.02
N MET A 554 -22.07 -24.16 9.63
CA MET A 554 -21.34 -25.41 9.41
C MET A 554 -20.98 -26.03 10.75
N ASN A 555 -21.28 -27.33 10.90
CA ASN A 555 -20.79 -28.13 12.02
C ASN A 555 -19.66 -29.03 11.52
N VAL A 556 -18.47 -28.81 12.05
CA VAL A 556 -17.25 -29.53 11.69
C VAL A 556 -16.88 -30.50 12.80
N LYS A 557 -16.75 -31.79 12.47
CA LYS A 557 -16.63 -32.89 13.46
C LYS A 557 -15.19 -33.27 13.81
N ARG A 558 -14.19 -32.82 13.08
CA ARG A 558 -12.76 -33.09 13.32
C ARG A 558 -11.93 -31.86 12.99
N SER A 559 -10.66 -31.85 13.41
CA SER A 559 -9.72 -30.79 13.05
C SER A 559 -9.49 -30.74 11.54
N ILE A 560 -9.73 -29.56 10.95
CA ILE A 560 -9.65 -29.32 9.49
C ILE A 560 -8.94 -27.99 9.22
N PRO A 561 -8.04 -27.94 8.22
CA PRO A 561 -7.47 -26.70 7.74
C PRO A 561 -8.55 -25.76 7.20
N MET A 562 -8.48 -24.51 7.61
CA MET A 562 -9.35 -23.41 7.17
C MET A 562 -8.53 -22.22 6.73
N GLN A 563 -9.11 -21.33 5.93
CA GLN A 563 -8.51 -20.05 5.59
C GLN A 563 -9.56 -18.94 5.38
N ILE A 564 -9.19 -17.70 5.69
CA ILE A 564 -9.93 -16.48 5.37
C ILE A 564 -9.02 -15.55 4.59
N ASP A 565 -9.42 -15.16 3.37
CA ASP A 565 -8.69 -14.21 2.51
C ASP A 565 -7.20 -14.58 2.28
N GLY A 566 -6.88 -15.89 2.32
CA GLY A 566 -5.52 -16.42 2.13
C GLY A 566 -4.67 -16.56 3.40
N GLU A 567 -5.23 -16.29 4.59
CA GLU A 567 -4.59 -16.52 5.88
C GLU A 567 -5.12 -17.84 6.49
N PRO A 568 -4.31 -18.91 6.49
CA PRO A 568 -4.72 -20.25 6.89
C PRO A 568 -4.47 -20.54 8.36
N TRP A 569 -5.26 -21.46 8.93
CA TRP A 569 -5.08 -22.04 10.26
C TRP A 569 -5.66 -23.45 10.34
N LEU A 570 -5.31 -24.21 11.38
CA LEU A 570 -5.93 -25.47 11.71
C LEU A 570 -7.02 -25.25 12.76
N GLN A 571 -8.27 -25.61 12.46
CA GLN A 571 -9.42 -25.44 13.33
C GLN A 571 -9.85 -26.78 13.92
N ALA A 572 -10.00 -26.85 15.25
CA ALA A 572 -10.59 -27.96 15.98
C ALA A 572 -12.10 -28.13 15.67
N PRO A 573 -12.74 -29.25 16.08
CA PRO A 573 -14.18 -29.45 15.91
C PRO A 573 -14.96 -28.24 16.39
N SER A 574 -15.80 -27.67 15.52
CA SER A 574 -16.44 -26.38 15.79
C SER A 574 -17.72 -26.16 15.01
N ARG A 575 -18.55 -25.28 15.56
CA ARG A 575 -19.68 -24.66 14.86
C ARG A 575 -19.24 -23.32 14.29
N ILE A 576 -19.34 -23.18 12.97
CA ILE A 576 -18.98 -21.98 12.25
C ILE A 576 -20.25 -21.29 11.75
N THR A 577 -20.36 -19.99 11.98
CA THR A 577 -21.45 -19.19 11.41
C THR A 577 -20.89 -18.07 10.55
N ILE A 578 -21.48 -17.88 9.35
CA ILE A 578 -21.12 -16.80 8.43
C ILE A 578 -22.36 -15.95 8.19
N LYS A 579 -22.28 -14.66 8.55
CA LYS A 579 -23.38 -13.71 8.44
C LYS A 579 -22.92 -12.41 7.78
N HIS A 580 -23.84 -11.78 7.04
CA HIS A 580 -23.57 -10.47 6.47
C HIS A 580 -23.27 -9.45 7.59
N ARG A 581 -22.12 -8.77 7.51
CA ARG A 581 -21.69 -7.77 8.48
C ARG A 581 -22.06 -6.35 8.07
N ASN A 582 -21.56 -5.92 6.94
CA ASN A 582 -21.77 -4.58 6.38
C ASN A 582 -21.32 -4.52 4.92
N GLN A 583 -21.54 -3.37 4.30
CA GLN A 583 -21.03 -3.04 2.98
C GLN A 583 -19.97 -1.95 3.05
N THR A 584 -19.02 -1.99 2.13
CA THR A 584 -17.99 -0.96 1.99
C THR A 584 -17.91 -0.48 0.54
N PRO A 585 -17.78 0.84 0.29
CA PRO A 585 -17.66 1.35 -1.06
C PRO A 585 -16.27 1.05 -1.63
N MET A 586 -16.23 0.42 -2.80
CA MET A 586 -15.01 0.09 -3.52
C MET A 586 -15.01 0.75 -4.89
N CYS A 587 -13.86 1.31 -5.30
CA CYS A 587 -13.69 1.92 -6.61
C CYS A 587 -13.47 0.85 -7.69
N VAL A 588 -14.28 0.87 -8.74
CA VAL A 588 -14.10 0.05 -9.95
C VAL A 588 -13.36 0.86 -11.01
N ALA A 589 -12.28 0.31 -11.56
CA ALA A 589 -11.49 0.98 -12.58
C ALA A 589 -12.29 1.11 -13.89
N SER A 590 -12.38 2.34 -14.43
CA SER A 590 -12.99 2.57 -15.74
C SER A 590 -12.10 2.00 -16.84
N SER A 591 -12.51 0.93 -17.51
CA SER A 591 -11.90 0.43 -18.75
C SER A 591 -13.00 0.07 -19.75
N GLN A 592 -12.69 0.04 -21.06
CA GLN A 592 -13.67 -0.45 -22.05
C GLN A 592 -14.09 -1.91 -21.78
N LYS A 593 -13.23 -2.71 -21.12
CA LYS A 593 -13.58 -4.05 -20.62
C LYS A 593 -14.43 -4.02 -19.35
N SER A 594 -14.37 -2.97 -18.52
CA SER A 594 -15.17 -2.84 -17.31
C SER A 594 -16.60 -2.38 -17.56
N LYS A 595 -16.96 -1.95 -18.78
CA LYS A 595 -18.38 -1.80 -19.14
C LYS A 595 -19.14 -3.12 -18.98
N ASN A 596 -18.48 -4.24 -19.25
CA ASN A 596 -19.04 -5.57 -19.01
C ASN A 596 -19.08 -5.91 -17.52
N ILE A 597 -18.06 -5.54 -16.74
CA ILE A 597 -18.03 -5.73 -15.28
C ILE A 597 -19.08 -4.83 -14.61
N LEU A 598 -19.20 -3.56 -15.00
CA LEU A 598 -20.23 -2.64 -14.51
C LEU A 598 -21.64 -3.07 -14.90
N HIS A 599 -21.82 -3.64 -16.09
CA HIS A 599 -23.09 -4.23 -16.52
C HIS A 599 -23.41 -5.49 -15.71
N PHE A 600 -22.40 -6.28 -15.37
CA PHE A 600 -22.50 -7.46 -14.52
C PHE A 600 -22.83 -7.08 -13.06
N LEU A 601 -22.20 -6.02 -12.53
CA LEU A 601 -22.41 -5.53 -11.16
C LEU A 601 -23.69 -4.68 -10.99
N LYS A 602 -24.26 -4.12 -12.08
CA LYS A 602 -25.47 -3.28 -12.04
C LYS A 602 -26.77 -4.03 -12.36
N ARG A 603 -26.73 -5.23 -12.94
CA ARG A 603 -27.95 -6.01 -13.25
C ARG A 603 -28.72 -6.51 -12.03
N GLY A 604 -28.16 -6.43 -10.84
CA GLY A 604 -28.84 -6.75 -9.58
C GLY A 604 -29.55 -5.59 -8.87
N GLY A 605 -29.61 -4.40 -9.44
CA GLY A 605 -30.04 -3.18 -8.75
C GLY A 605 -31.08 -2.31 -9.46
N THR A 606 -31.97 -2.88 -10.29
CA THR A 606 -33.14 -2.16 -10.79
C THR A 606 -34.34 -3.09 -10.79
N GLU A 607 -35.06 -3.05 -9.67
CA GLU A 607 -36.52 -3.09 -9.58
C GLU A 607 -36.89 -3.09 -8.08
N VAL A 608 -37.11 -1.92 -7.52
CA VAL A 608 -38.24 -1.49 -6.69
C VAL A 608 -38.19 0.04 -6.65
#